data_34300e0f4e5371a42cfa47e2318a702e
#
_entry.id   34300e0f4e5371a42cfa47e2318a702e
#
_cell.length_a   1.000
_cell.length_b   1.000
_cell.length_c   1.000
_cell.angle_alpha   90.00
_cell.angle_beta   90.00
_cell.angle_gamma   90.00
#
_symmetry.space_group_name_H-M   'P 1'
#
loop_
_entity.id
_entity.type
_entity.pdbx_description
1 polymer ?
#
loop_
_entity_poly.entity_id
_entity_poly.type
_entity_poly.pdbx_seq_one_letter_code
_entity_poly.pdbx_strand_id
1 'polypeptide(L)'
;MAPIIYKRQGQILDFIKQHIQVTGSAPTLRQIAEAIGVSSLATVHEHLAALEEKGLIKRKQGKTRAIDITGPVSFQEEGMDVPILGFIAAGAPIEPYTDPNASMAIPSDFTSKTKRVYVLQVRGESMIEEQIRDGDYVVIEQTDNATDGEIVVALLDNGMATLKRFFKEATRIRLEPANAKMSPIFVKNVRIQGKVVGLIRRYGRN
;
A
#
# COMPACT_ATOMS: atom_id res chain seq x y z
N MET A 1 -23.44 3.81 12.92
CA MET A 1 -22.32 3.01 13.39
C MET A 1 -22.06 1.95 12.33
N ALA A 2 -20.83 1.82 11.81
CA ALA A 2 -20.52 0.79 10.82
C ALA A 2 -20.61 -0.61 11.47
N PRO A 3 -21.22 -1.60 10.82
CA PRO A 3 -21.36 -2.93 11.39
C PRO A 3 -19.99 -3.62 11.47
N ILE A 4 -19.73 -4.33 12.56
CA ILE A 4 -18.52 -5.14 12.74
C ILE A 4 -18.57 -6.33 11.78
N ILE A 5 -17.58 -6.47 10.91
CA ILE A 5 -17.45 -7.55 9.93
C ILE A 5 -16.35 -8.50 10.40
N TYR A 6 -16.67 -9.78 10.55
CA TYR A 6 -15.67 -10.80 10.89
C TYR A 6 -14.87 -11.21 9.64
N LYS A 7 -13.65 -11.70 9.82
CA LYS A 7 -12.70 -12.06 8.75
C LYS A 7 -13.32 -12.89 7.62
N ARG A 8 -14.11 -13.92 7.94
CA ARG A 8 -14.79 -14.76 6.95
C ARG A 8 -15.88 -14.01 6.19
N GLN A 9 -16.60 -13.11 6.84
CA GLN A 9 -17.63 -12.27 6.21
C GLN A 9 -16.99 -11.28 5.24
N GLY A 10 -15.83 -10.70 5.58
CA GLY A 10 -15.05 -9.86 4.68
C GLY A 10 -14.63 -10.61 3.43
N GLN A 11 -14.04 -11.79 3.57
CA GLN A 11 -13.63 -12.65 2.44
C GLN A 11 -14.79 -12.96 1.47
N ILE A 12 -15.99 -13.22 2.01
CA ILE A 12 -17.19 -13.46 1.21
C ILE A 12 -17.60 -12.21 0.43
N LEU A 13 -17.64 -11.05 1.09
CA LEU A 13 -18.00 -9.78 0.44
C LEU A 13 -17.03 -9.43 -0.70
N ASP A 14 -15.73 -9.57 -0.46
CA ASP A 14 -14.70 -9.29 -1.44
C ASP A 14 -14.81 -10.22 -2.65
N PHE A 15 -15.01 -11.50 -2.41
CA PHE A 15 -15.22 -12.47 -3.49
C PHE A 15 -16.47 -12.15 -4.31
N ILE A 16 -17.60 -11.82 -3.66
CA ILE A 16 -18.85 -11.45 -4.36
C ILE A 16 -18.62 -10.23 -5.23
N LYS A 17 -17.93 -9.20 -4.71
CA LYS A 17 -17.63 -7.97 -5.44
C LYS A 17 -16.75 -8.22 -6.65
N GLN A 18 -15.63 -8.90 -6.45
CA GLN A 18 -14.70 -9.23 -7.55
C GLN A 18 -15.41 -10.06 -8.63
N HIS A 19 -16.19 -11.05 -8.22
CA HIS A 19 -16.93 -11.89 -9.16
C HIS A 19 -17.92 -11.08 -9.98
N ILE A 20 -18.68 -10.15 -9.35
CA ILE A 20 -19.61 -9.28 -10.06
C ILE A 20 -18.88 -8.34 -11.02
N GLN A 21 -17.73 -7.78 -10.62
CA GLN A 21 -16.91 -6.90 -11.46
C GLN A 21 -16.40 -7.63 -12.73
N VAL A 22 -15.97 -8.87 -12.58
CA VAL A 22 -15.39 -9.66 -13.68
C VAL A 22 -16.47 -10.29 -14.58
N THR A 23 -17.55 -10.80 -13.99
CA THR A 23 -18.55 -11.62 -14.70
C THR A 23 -19.88 -10.93 -14.97
N GLY A 24 -20.10 -9.74 -14.36
CA GLY A 24 -21.37 -9.01 -14.41
C GLY A 24 -22.51 -9.66 -13.61
N SER A 25 -22.25 -10.75 -12.86
CA SER A 25 -23.28 -11.47 -12.11
C SER A 25 -22.76 -11.95 -10.75
N ALA A 26 -23.66 -12.10 -9.77
CA ALA A 26 -23.30 -12.62 -8.46
C ALA A 26 -22.83 -14.09 -8.53
N PRO A 27 -21.90 -14.52 -7.67
CA PRO A 27 -21.47 -15.91 -7.60
C PRO A 27 -22.55 -16.81 -7.01
N THR A 28 -22.45 -18.11 -7.34
CA THR A 28 -23.26 -19.15 -6.69
C THR A 28 -22.73 -19.48 -5.29
N LEU A 29 -23.56 -20.07 -4.44
CA LEU A 29 -23.14 -20.54 -3.10
C LEU A 29 -21.96 -21.51 -3.17
N ARG A 30 -21.89 -22.35 -4.20
CA ARG A 30 -20.80 -23.30 -4.40
C ARG A 30 -19.48 -22.56 -4.73
N GLN A 31 -19.52 -21.54 -5.58
CA GLN A 31 -18.36 -20.70 -5.87
C GLN A 31 -17.88 -19.93 -4.63
N ILE A 32 -18.83 -19.44 -3.80
CA ILE A 32 -18.47 -18.81 -2.53
C ILE A 32 -17.80 -19.80 -1.59
N ALA A 33 -18.37 -21.02 -1.44
CA ALA A 33 -17.83 -22.07 -0.58
C ALA A 33 -16.38 -22.43 -0.98
N GLU A 34 -16.15 -22.61 -2.28
CA GLU A 34 -14.84 -22.89 -2.85
C GLU A 34 -13.85 -21.77 -2.57
N ALA A 35 -14.26 -20.51 -2.80
CA ALA A 35 -13.40 -19.34 -2.61
C ALA A 35 -12.95 -19.14 -1.14
N ILE A 36 -13.82 -19.47 -0.17
CA ILE A 36 -13.48 -19.34 1.26
C ILE A 36 -12.95 -20.62 1.88
N GLY A 37 -12.81 -21.70 1.07
CA GLY A 37 -12.25 -22.99 1.51
C GLY A 37 -13.13 -23.76 2.49
N VAL A 38 -14.47 -23.75 2.29
CA VAL A 38 -15.41 -24.52 3.09
C VAL A 38 -16.17 -25.54 2.21
N SER A 39 -16.45 -26.72 2.75
CA SER A 39 -17.20 -27.77 2.07
C SER A 39 -18.72 -27.67 2.29
N SER A 40 -19.15 -27.01 3.37
CA SER A 40 -20.55 -26.91 3.76
C SER A 40 -21.23 -25.68 3.19
N LEU A 41 -22.27 -25.87 2.38
CA LEU A 41 -23.13 -24.77 1.91
C LEU A 41 -23.93 -24.15 3.05
N ALA A 42 -24.21 -24.87 4.14
CA ALA A 42 -24.90 -24.36 5.32
C ALA A 42 -24.06 -23.23 5.96
N THR A 43 -22.75 -23.41 6.08
CA THR A 43 -21.83 -22.38 6.59
C THR A 43 -21.83 -21.12 5.73
N VAL A 44 -21.89 -21.27 4.40
CA VAL A 44 -22.01 -20.12 3.50
C VAL A 44 -23.37 -19.40 3.72
N HIS A 45 -24.45 -20.17 3.87
CA HIS A 45 -25.77 -19.59 4.16
C HIS A 45 -25.80 -18.78 5.46
N GLU A 46 -25.18 -19.29 6.53
CA GLU A 46 -25.10 -18.60 7.83
C GLU A 46 -24.32 -17.26 7.69
N HIS A 47 -23.19 -17.28 7.01
CA HIS A 47 -22.42 -16.05 6.77
C HIS A 47 -23.17 -15.04 5.91
N LEU A 48 -23.86 -15.49 4.86
CA LEU A 48 -24.66 -14.60 4.02
C LEU A 48 -25.89 -14.06 4.78
N ALA A 49 -26.52 -14.85 5.66
CA ALA A 49 -27.60 -14.37 6.50
C ALA A 49 -27.13 -13.27 7.46
N ALA A 50 -25.99 -13.48 8.10
CA ALA A 50 -25.40 -12.46 8.97
C ALA A 50 -24.97 -11.17 8.22
N LEU A 51 -24.52 -11.29 6.97
CA LEU A 51 -24.22 -10.12 6.13
C LEU A 51 -25.48 -9.37 5.70
N GLU A 52 -26.57 -10.08 5.45
CA GLU A 52 -27.86 -9.52 5.11
C GLU A 52 -28.50 -8.80 6.32
N GLU A 53 -28.43 -9.40 7.52
CA GLU A 53 -28.86 -8.79 8.78
C GLU A 53 -28.09 -7.50 9.08
N LYS A 54 -26.81 -7.44 8.73
CA LYS A 54 -25.97 -6.23 8.83
C LYS A 54 -26.24 -5.20 7.74
N GLY A 55 -27.15 -5.46 6.80
CA GLY A 55 -27.50 -4.56 5.70
C GLY A 55 -26.40 -4.39 4.66
N LEU A 56 -25.45 -5.32 4.58
CA LEU A 56 -24.32 -5.26 3.65
C LEU A 56 -24.62 -5.91 2.30
N ILE A 57 -25.52 -6.88 2.29
CA ILE A 57 -26.03 -7.53 1.08
C ILE A 57 -27.54 -7.65 1.14
N LYS A 58 -28.18 -7.84 -0.01
CA LYS A 58 -29.59 -8.20 -0.15
C LYS A 58 -29.70 -9.41 -1.06
N ARG A 59 -30.41 -10.45 -0.61
CA ARG A 59 -30.68 -11.65 -1.40
C ARG A 59 -32.10 -11.63 -1.95
N LYS A 60 -32.28 -11.96 -3.22
CA LYS A 60 -33.60 -12.16 -3.83
C LYS A 60 -33.97 -13.63 -3.75
N GLN A 61 -35.04 -13.97 -3.07
CA GLN A 61 -35.54 -15.35 -2.96
C GLN A 61 -35.82 -15.95 -4.35
N GLY A 62 -35.49 -17.20 -4.53
CA GLY A 62 -35.81 -17.99 -5.73
C GLY A 62 -34.90 -17.81 -6.95
N LYS A 63 -33.78 -17.07 -6.85
CA LYS A 63 -32.80 -16.94 -7.93
C LYS A 63 -31.40 -17.34 -7.48
N THR A 64 -30.73 -18.17 -8.24
CA THR A 64 -29.41 -18.78 -7.92
C THR A 64 -28.24 -17.79 -7.92
N ARG A 65 -28.43 -16.58 -8.46
CA ARG A 65 -27.40 -15.52 -8.61
C ARG A 65 -27.95 -14.15 -8.23
N ALA A 66 -28.61 -14.04 -7.10
CA ALA A 66 -29.31 -12.82 -6.71
C ALA A 66 -28.81 -12.29 -5.37
N ILE A 67 -27.55 -11.91 -5.33
CA ILE A 67 -26.94 -11.19 -4.22
C ILE A 67 -26.58 -9.80 -4.73
N ASP A 68 -27.23 -8.78 -4.19
CA ASP A 68 -26.92 -7.38 -4.43
C ASP A 68 -26.15 -6.84 -3.22
N ILE A 69 -25.07 -6.09 -3.43
CA ILE A 69 -24.36 -5.41 -2.35
C ILE A 69 -25.07 -4.09 -2.09
N THR A 70 -25.56 -3.88 -0.88
CA THR A 70 -26.48 -2.76 -0.56
C THR A 70 -25.94 -1.74 0.44
N GLY A 71 -24.91 -2.07 1.17
CA GLY A 71 -24.34 -1.16 2.18
C GLY A 71 -23.19 -0.30 1.63
N PRO A 72 -22.88 0.83 2.28
CA PRO A 72 -21.57 1.43 2.12
C PRO A 72 -20.58 0.40 2.66
N VAL A 73 -20.02 -0.38 1.78
CA VAL A 73 -18.94 -1.31 2.13
C VAL A 73 -17.71 -0.43 2.32
N SER A 74 -17.59 0.16 3.50
CA SER A 74 -16.29 0.59 3.95
C SER A 74 -15.51 -0.72 4.18
N PHE A 75 -14.80 -1.16 3.14
CA PHE A 75 -13.70 -2.06 3.38
C PHE A 75 -12.78 -1.30 4.33
N GLN A 76 -12.74 -1.74 5.57
CA GLN A 76 -11.45 -1.74 6.21
C GLN A 76 -10.65 -2.74 5.35
N GLU A 77 -10.06 -2.27 4.28
CA GLU A 77 -8.81 -2.83 3.83
C GLU A 77 -8.02 -2.91 5.12
N GLU A 78 -7.74 -4.13 5.58
CA GLU A 78 -6.84 -4.29 6.72
C GLU A 78 -5.57 -3.61 6.26
N GLY A 79 -5.39 -2.35 6.66
CA GLY A 79 -4.21 -1.60 6.37
C GLY A 79 -3.06 -2.44 6.90
N MET A 80 -2.05 -2.64 6.10
CA MET A 80 -0.85 -3.30 6.55
C MET A 80 -0.10 -2.31 7.44
N ASP A 81 0.12 -2.66 8.71
CA ASP A 81 0.97 -1.88 9.59
C ASP A 81 2.42 -1.97 9.15
N VAL A 82 2.95 -0.84 8.72
CA VAL A 82 4.31 -0.73 8.17
C VAL A 82 5.16 0.12 9.11
N PRO A 83 6.36 -0.34 9.48
CA PRO A 83 7.23 0.40 10.40
C PRO A 83 7.68 1.73 9.78
N ILE A 84 7.70 2.79 10.61
CA ILE A 84 8.33 4.06 10.28
C ILE A 84 9.78 3.99 10.78
N LEU A 85 10.73 3.80 9.85
CA LEU A 85 12.13 3.59 10.23
C LEU A 85 12.87 4.87 10.61
N GLY A 86 12.46 6.02 10.07
CA GLY A 86 13.17 7.26 10.37
C GLY A 86 12.84 8.41 9.44
N PHE A 87 13.75 9.39 9.47
CA PHE A 87 13.70 10.58 8.63
C PHE A 87 14.74 10.47 7.52
N ILE A 88 14.38 10.87 6.31
CA ILE A 88 15.28 10.98 5.18
C ILE A 88 15.44 12.44 4.76
N ALA A 89 16.69 12.94 4.81
CA ALA A 89 17.08 14.25 4.36
C ALA A 89 18.18 14.15 3.30
N ALA A 90 18.24 15.11 2.39
CA ALA A 90 19.31 15.13 1.39
C ALA A 90 20.67 15.40 2.06
N GLY A 91 21.65 14.51 1.83
CA GLY A 91 23.01 14.68 2.34
C GLY A 91 23.20 14.41 3.84
N ALA A 92 22.33 13.60 4.44
CA ALA A 92 22.45 13.14 5.82
C ALA A 92 22.21 11.62 5.92
N PRO A 93 22.75 10.93 6.94
CA PRO A 93 22.31 9.57 7.27
C PRO A 93 20.82 9.54 7.56
N ILE A 94 20.18 8.37 7.43
CA ILE A 94 18.82 8.18 7.90
C ILE A 94 18.82 8.35 9.44
N GLU A 95 18.12 9.35 9.94
CA GLU A 95 17.92 9.52 11.37
C GLU A 95 16.79 8.58 11.82
N PRO A 96 17.03 7.68 12.82
CA PRO A 96 16.00 6.82 13.34
C PRO A 96 14.79 7.60 13.86
N TYR A 97 13.60 7.02 13.73
CA TYR A 97 12.40 7.61 14.33
C TYR A 97 12.48 7.53 15.85
N THR A 98 11.95 8.52 16.55
CA THR A 98 12.08 8.62 18.02
C THR A 98 11.45 7.43 18.75
N ASP A 99 10.33 6.91 18.23
CA ASP A 99 9.69 5.68 18.72
C ASP A 99 10.06 4.52 17.78
N PRO A 100 10.83 3.53 18.24
CA PRO A 100 11.22 2.38 17.42
C PRO A 100 10.04 1.46 17.07
N ASN A 101 8.89 1.60 17.74
CA ASN A 101 7.68 0.84 17.44
C ASN A 101 6.68 1.63 16.58
N ALA A 102 7.05 2.83 16.13
CA ALA A 102 6.19 3.64 15.28
C ALA A 102 5.83 2.89 14.01
N SER A 103 4.55 2.81 13.71
CA SER A 103 4.02 2.21 12.50
C SER A 103 2.94 3.09 11.88
N MET A 104 2.64 2.81 10.64
CA MET A 104 1.57 3.47 9.88
C MET A 104 0.77 2.42 9.13
N ALA A 105 -0.54 2.46 9.28
CA ALA A 105 -1.43 1.65 8.46
C ALA A 105 -1.45 2.20 7.03
N ILE A 106 -1.08 1.40 6.05
CA ILE A 106 -1.14 1.73 4.63
C ILE A 106 -2.08 0.76 3.91
N PRO A 107 -2.73 1.17 2.79
CA PRO A 107 -3.50 0.25 1.96
C PRO A 107 -2.67 -0.96 1.51
N SER A 108 -3.26 -2.14 1.53
CA SER A 108 -2.55 -3.39 1.20
C SER A 108 -2.16 -3.51 -0.28
N ASP A 109 -2.73 -2.68 -1.15
CA ASP A 109 -2.45 -2.60 -2.57
C ASP A 109 -1.19 -1.78 -2.93
N PHE A 110 -0.59 -1.07 -1.95
CA PHE A 110 0.67 -0.34 -2.16
C PHE A 110 1.85 -1.26 -2.49
N THR A 111 1.75 -2.55 -2.18
CA THR A 111 2.83 -3.51 -2.48
C THR A 111 2.30 -4.93 -2.65
N SER A 112 3.09 -5.79 -3.28
CA SER A 112 2.80 -7.23 -3.26
C SER A 112 3.05 -7.80 -1.86
N LYS A 113 2.23 -8.77 -1.42
CA LYS A 113 2.33 -9.42 -0.10
C LYS A 113 3.68 -10.11 0.17
N THR A 114 4.51 -10.28 -0.85
CA THR A 114 5.81 -10.95 -0.77
C THR A 114 6.99 -10.00 -0.53
N LYS A 115 6.77 -8.70 -0.66
CA LYS A 115 7.84 -7.69 -0.54
C LYS A 115 7.78 -6.98 0.81
N ARG A 116 8.95 -6.70 1.35
CA ARG A 116 9.08 -5.89 2.57
C ARG A 116 8.88 -4.42 2.24
N VAL A 117 8.16 -3.73 3.10
CA VAL A 117 7.86 -2.31 2.97
C VAL A 117 8.19 -1.60 4.28
N TYR A 118 8.63 -0.37 4.17
CA TYR A 118 8.85 0.51 5.30
C TYR A 118 8.51 1.96 4.93
N VAL A 119 8.36 2.81 5.92
CA VAL A 119 8.03 4.22 5.74
C VAL A 119 9.19 5.08 6.20
N LEU A 120 9.48 6.15 5.47
CA LEU A 120 10.37 7.22 5.87
C LEU A 120 9.62 8.56 5.85
N GLN A 121 9.89 9.41 6.83
CA GLN A 121 9.42 10.79 6.80
C GLN A 121 10.44 11.68 6.09
N VAL A 122 9.97 12.46 5.12
CA VAL A 122 10.81 13.32 4.29
C VAL A 122 11.14 14.59 5.04
N ARG A 123 12.40 15.02 4.97
CA ARG A 123 12.88 16.32 5.41
C ARG A 123 13.51 17.06 4.24
N GLY A 124 13.03 18.27 3.97
CA GLY A 124 13.52 19.16 2.91
C GLY A 124 12.77 19.01 1.58
N GLU A 125 13.24 19.71 0.56
CA GLU A 125 12.52 19.99 -0.68
C GLU A 125 13.20 19.42 -1.94
N SER A 126 14.09 18.45 -1.79
CA SER A 126 14.86 17.94 -2.92
C SER A 126 14.04 17.22 -4.01
N MET A 127 12.77 16.89 -3.70
CA MET A 127 11.86 16.17 -4.59
C MET A 127 10.52 16.91 -4.78
N ILE A 128 10.54 18.25 -4.62
CA ILE A 128 9.32 19.08 -4.61
C ILE A 128 8.58 19.05 -5.97
N GLU A 129 9.29 18.93 -7.08
CA GLU A 129 8.69 18.83 -8.42
C GLU A 129 7.98 17.49 -8.66
N GLU A 130 8.32 16.44 -7.88
CA GLU A 130 7.58 15.18 -7.78
C GLU A 130 6.44 15.26 -6.76
N GLN A 131 6.12 16.47 -6.29
CA GLN A 131 5.10 16.69 -5.27
C GLN A 131 5.41 16.01 -3.92
N ILE A 132 6.67 15.59 -3.68
CA ILE A 132 7.14 15.10 -2.38
C ILE A 132 7.71 16.29 -1.61
N ARG A 133 7.08 16.60 -0.47
CA ARG A 133 7.36 17.80 0.34
C ARG A 133 7.90 17.44 1.72
N ASP A 134 8.47 18.42 2.36
CA ASP A 134 8.85 18.30 3.78
C ASP A 134 7.66 17.86 4.63
N GLY A 135 7.91 16.89 5.54
CA GLY A 135 6.89 16.30 6.40
C GLY A 135 6.08 15.15 5.78
N ASP A 136 6.18 14.89 4.49
CA ASP A 136 5.51 13.75 3.86
C ASP A 136 6.07 12.42 4.35
N TYR A 137 5.25 11.38 4.26
CA TYR A 137 5.65 10.00 4.49
C TYR A 137 5.73 9.27 3.15
N VAL A 138 6.90 8.75 2.80
CA VAL A 138 7.09 7.94 1.60
C VAL A 138 7.09 6.46 1.96
N VAL A 139 6.29 5.69 1.24
CA VAL A 139 6.22 4.23 1.36
C VAL A 139 7.27 3.65 0.44
N ILE A 140 8.19 2.88 1.01
CA ILE A 140 9.36 2.31 0.32
C ILE A 140 9.22 0.80 0.22
N GLU A 141 9.23 0.27 -0.98
CA GLU A 141 9.40 -1.16 -1.24
C GLU A 141 10.88 -1.50 -1.21
N GLN A 142 11.28 -2.39 -0.32
CA GLN A 142 12.68 -2.81 -0.19
C GLN A 142 13.14 -3.55 -1.45
N THR A 143 14.18 -3.04 -2.08
CA THR A 143 14.86 -3.65 -3.24
C THR A 143 16.27 -3.12 -3.31
N ASP A 144 17.17 -3.90 -3.91
CA ASP A 144 18.53 -3.52 -4.23
C ASP A 144 18.72 -3.10 -5.70
N ASN A 145 17.63 -3.17 -6.49
CA ASN A 145 17.62 -2.85 -7.90
C ASN A 145 16.70 -1.66 -8.19
N ALA A 146 17.10 -0.86 -9.17
CA ALA A 146 16.31 0.25 -9.69
C ALA A 146 16.44 0.38 -11.21
N THR A 147 15.41 0.90 -11.84
CA THR A 147 15.37 1.28 -13.26
C THR A 147 15.42 2.79 -13.40
N ASP A 148 15.84 3.27 -14.58
CA ASP A 148 15.95 4.69 -14.87
C ASP A 148 14.63 5.42 -14.66
N GLY A 149 14.71 6.53 -13.92
CA GLY A 149 13.55 7.38 -13.58
C GLY A 149 12.81 6.99 -12.29
N GLU A 150 13.08 5.81 -11.71
CA GLU A 150 12.47 5.46 -10.41
C GLU A 150 13.00 6.36 -9.28
N ILE A 151 12.12 6.69 -8.34
CA ILE A 151 12.49 7.43 -7.13
C ILE A 151 12.94 6.41 -6.09
N VAL A 152 14.19 6.53 -5.65
CA VAL A 152 14.84 5.55 -4.79
C VAL A 152 15.41 6.16 -3.52
N VAL A 153 15.51 5.34 -2.48
CA VAL A 153 16.36 5.58 -1.32
C VAL A 153 17.75 5.01 -1.67
N ALA A 154 18.70 5.91 -1.87
CA ALA A 154 20.07 5.60 -2.24
C ALA A 154 21.01 5.84 -1.05
N LEU A 155 21.81 4.84 -0.68
CA LEU A 155 22.83 4.93 0.34
C LEU A 155 24.19 5.10 -0.35
N LEU A 156 24.84 6.21 -0.11
CA LEU A 156 26.15 6.57 -0.63
C LEU A 156 27.26 5.91 0.17
N ASP A 157 28.48 5.81 -0.40
CA ASP A 157 29.66 5.18 0.23
C ASP A 157 30.08 5.87 1.55
N ASN A 158 29.76 7.14 1.71
CA ASN A 158 30.01 7.91 2.94
C ASN A 158 28.94 7.72 4.05
N GLY A 159 28.00 6.78 3.86
CA GLY A 159 26.93 6.50 4.82
C GLY A 159 25.72 7.46 4.75
N MET A 160 25.76 8.46 3.88
CA MET A 160 24.62 9.36 3.68
C MET A 160 23.54 8.70 2.83
N ALA A 161 22.29 8.87 3.21
CA ALA A 161 21.14 8.47 2.42
C ALA A 161 20.51 9.66 1.70
N THR A 162 19.86 9.39 0.58
CA THR A 162 19.13 10.42 -0.16
C THR A 162 17.96 9.84 -0.93
N LEU A 163 16.93 10.64 -1.12
CA LEU A 163 15.77 10.35 -1.98
C LEU A 163 15.96 11.11 -3.29
N LYS A 164 16.13 10.38 -4.41
CA LYS A 164 16.41 10.95 -5.72
C LYS A 164 15.82 10.08 -6.83
N ARG A 165 15.71 10.63 -8.03
CA ARG A 165 15.52 9.85 -9.25
C ARG A 165 16.82 9.16 -9.62
N PHE A 166 16.73 7.87 -9.87
CA PHE A 166 17.88 7.04 -10.27
C PHE A 166 18.02 7.02 -11.80
N PHE A 167 19.26 7.17 -12.28
CA PHE A 167 19.63 6.95 -13.68
C PHE A 167 20.98 6.27 -13.76
N LYS A 168 21.04 5.16 -14.51
CA LYS A 168 22.27 4.41 -14.75
C LYS A 168 22.88 4.87 -16.06
N GLU A 169 23.98 5.61 -15.99
CA GLU A 169 24.75 6.04 -17.17
C GLU A 169 25.86 5.03 -17.50
N ALA A 170 26.49 5.15 -18.64
CA ALA A 170 27.50 4.20 -19.12
C ALA A 170 28.68 3.97 -18.13
N THR A 171 29.10 5.01 -17.40
CA THR A 171 30.28 4.96 -16.51
C THR A 171 30.00 5.38 -15.07
N ARG A 172 28.78 5.79 -14.76
CA ARG A 172 28.41 6.34 -13.46
C ARG A 172 26.90 6.22 -13.21
N ILE A 173 26.50 6.49 -12.00
CA ILE A 173 25.10 6.63 -11.60
C ILE A 173 24.82 8.11 -11.35
N ARG A 174 23.71 8.60 -11.89
CA ARG A 174 23.20 9.94 -11.64
C ARG A 174 21.96 9.84 -10.72
N LEU A 175 22.06 10.50 -9.59
CA LEU A 175 20.96 10.66 -8.63
C LEU A 175 20.44 12.09 -8.78
N GLU A 176 19.29 12.24 -9.41
CA GLU A 176 18.74 13.53 -9.81
C GLU A 176 17.70 14.02 -8.81
N PRO A 177 17.85 15.22 -8.24
CA PRO A 177 16.79 15.85 -7.47
C PRO A 177 15.63 16.26 -8.39
N ALA A 178 14.42 16.22 -7.90
CA ALA A 178 13.27 16.84 -8.54
C ALA A 178 13.07 18.26 -7.97
N ASN A 179 14.09 19.08 -8.13
CA ASN A 179 14.14 20.48 -7.70
C ASN A 179 15.17 21.20 -8.57
N ALA A 180 14.71 22.12 -9.41
CA ALA A 180 15.56 22.88 -10.34
C ALA A 180 16.65 23.72 -9.66
N LYS A 181 16.55 23.97 -8.34
CA LYS A 181 17.56 24.71 -7.57
C LYS A 181 18.69 23.80 -7.06
N MET A 182 18.63 22.50 -7.29
CA MET A 182 19.59 21.52 -6.76
C MET A 182 20.29 20.79 -7.91
N SER A 183 21.58 20.52 -7.74
CA SER A 183 22.36 19.80 -8.73
C SER A 183 22.29 18.28 -8.53
N PRO A 184 22.37 17.48 -9.62
CA PRO A 184 22.48 16.03 -9.53
C PRO A 184 23.74 15.58 -8.79
N ILE A 185 23.67 14.42 -8.14
CA ILE A 185 24.80 13.75 -7.53
C ILE A 185 25.28 12.65 -8.49
N PHE A 186 26.58 12.65 -8.79
CA PHE A 186 27.19 11.64 -9.63
C PHE A 186 28.11 10.75 -8.78
N VAL A 187 27.88 9.44 -8.84
CA VAL A 187 28.66 8.44 -8.11
C VAL A 187 29.04 7.25 -9.00
N LYS A 188 30.11 6.55 -8.67
CA LYS A 188 30.47 5.32 -9.38
C LYS A 188 29.61 4.14 -8.94
N ASN A 189 29.35 4.06 -7.63
CA ASN A 189 28.56 3.03 -7.01
C ASN A 189 27.55 3.63 -6.02
N VAL A 190 26.44 2.95 -5.81
CA VAL A 190 25.44 3.29 -4.82
C VAL A 190 24.69 2.04 -4.39
N ARG A 191 24.29 1.96 -3.14
CA ARG A 191 23.41 0.91 -2.64
C ARG A 191 21.96 1.40 -2.65
N ILE A 192 21.11 0.76 -3.43
CA ILE A 192 19.68 1.00 -3.38
C ILE A 192 19.13 0.29 -2.15
N GLN A 193 18.38 1.01 -1.32
CA GLN A 193 17.71 0.48 -0.13
C GLN A 193 16.24 0.18 -0.40
N GLY A 194 15.70 0.76 -1.46
CA GLY A 194 14.33 0.58 -1.88
C GLY A 194 13.87 1.68 -2.83
N LYS A 195 12.67 1.52 -3.35
CA LYS A 195 12.02 2.46 -4.24
C LYS A 195 10.70 2.96 -3.67
N VAL A 196 10.33 4.19 -3.99
CA VAL A 196 9.05 4.78 -3.59
C VAL A 196 7.93 4.11 -4.37
N VAL A 197 6.95 3.58 -3.65
CA VAL A 197 5.73 2.99 -4.20
C VAL A 197 4.49 3.79 -3.82
N GLY A 198 4.62 4.73 -2.88
CA GLY A 198 3.50 5.57 -2.47
C GLY A 198 3.93 6.76 -1.62
N LEU A 199 3.00 7.72 -1.49
CA LEU A 199 3.14 8.92 -0.70
C LEU A 199 1.91 9.09 0.18
N ILE A 200 2.14 9.44 1.45
CA ILE A 200 1.07 9.78 2.39
C ILE A 200 1.37 11.17 2.95
N ARG A 201 0.40 12.08 2.78
CA ARG A 201 0.46 13.42 3.37
C ARG A 201 -0.65 13.60 4.37
N ARG A 202 -0.29 14.01 5.57
CA ARG A 202 -1.28 14.36 6.60
C ARG A 202 -1.57 15.86 6.55
N TYR A 203 -2.85 16.19 6.47
CA TYR A 203 -3.34 17.55 6.62
C TYR A 203 -4.05 17.64 7.98
N GLY A 204 -3.47 18.32 8.93
CA GLY A 204 -4.07 18.49 10.24
C GLY A 204 -3.15 19.28 11.16
N ARG A 205 -3.75 19.95 12.15
CA ARG A 205 -3.00 20.57 13.23
C ARG A 205 -2.36 19.48 14.10
N ASN A 206 -1.07 19.64 14.38
CA ASN A 206 -0.44 18.98 15.54
C ASN A 206 -1.14 19.41 16.81
#